data_01621bf0ade7c370939397e1b97832d4
#
_entry.id   01621bf0ade7c370939397e1b97832d4
#
_cell.length_a   1.000
_cell.length_b   1.000
_cell.length_c   1.000
_cell.angle_alpha   90.00
_cell.angle_beta   90.00
_cell.angle_gamma   90.00
#
_symmetry.space_group_name_H-M   'P 1'
#
loop_
_entity.id
_entity.type
_entity.pdbx_description
1 polymer ?
#
loop_
_entity_poly.entity_id
_entity_poly.type
_entity_poly.pdbx_seq_one_letter_code
_entity_poly.pdbx_strand_id
1 'polypeptide(L)'
;MFNSLKGLAVTLVSTFNGLRAPVTRQYPDTGNLMGKRSEPTPVKDRFMGFPALTWDGDLGDGAQVDDGAPNEPFCTSCMVCIRQCPTQCMSSVMKDNPLHGEGKSTRRKIVDTFEINLNRCILCGICVEVCNFDAIVMSHEHEMSTFTRNGDRVDLPALLEIGRKFQRETDWIPPTKRDRVEKGETHETAEAGSS
;
A
#
# COMPACT_ATOMS: atom_id res chain seq x y z
N MET A 1 -24.62 40.78 -32.34
CA MET A 1 -25.68 40.30 -31.43
C MET A 1 -25.83 38.76 -31.44
N PHE A 2 -25.87 38.09 -32.57
CA PHE A 2 -26.09 36.63 -32.63
C PHE A 2 -24.99 35.78 -31.94
N ASN A 3 -23.75 36.23 -31.84
CA ASN A 3 -22.67 35.48 -31.19
C ASN A 3 -22.78 35.48 -29.67
N SER A 4 -23.33 36.55 -29.07
CA SER A 4 -23.53 36.62 -27.61
C SER A 4 -24.67 35.67 -27.17
N LEU A 5 -25.71 35.54 -27.97
CA LEU A 5 -26.82 34.63 -27.71
C LEU A 5 -26.36 33.16 -27.82
N LYS A 6 -25.49 32.84 -28.79
CA LYS A 6 -24.89 31.50 -28.89
C LYS A 6 -24.01 31.18 -27.68
N GLY A 7 -23.19 32.12 -27.19
CA GLY A 7 -22.40 31.96 -25.98
C GLY A 7 -23.28 31.68 -24.75
N LEU A 8 -24.35 32.46 -24.58
CA LEU A 8 -25.30 32.25 -23.49
C LEU A 8 -25.98 30.86 -23.55
N ALA A 9 -26.36 30.43 -24.73
CA ALA A 9 -26.95 29.10 -24.91
C ALA A 9 -25.98 27.96 -24.55
N VAL A 10 -24.71 28.07 -24.94
CA VAL A 10 -23.68 27.08 -24.59
C VAL A 10 -23.49 27.00 -23.09
N THR A 11 -23.37 28.14 -22.41
CA THR A 11 -23.19 28.15 -20.93
C THR A 11 -24.42 27.58 -20.23
N LEU A 12 -25.63 27.90 -20.69
CA LEU A 12 -26.86 27.39 -20.12
C LEU A 12 -26.95 25.84 -20.27
N VAL A 13 -26.66 25.32 -21.46
CA VAL A 13 -26.63 23.88 -21.69
C VAL A 13 -25.57 23.19 -20.84
N SER A 14 -24.37 23.77 -20.73
CA SER A 14 -23.29 23.24 -19.86
C SER A 14 -23.69 23.22 -18.39
N THR A 15 -24.40 24.25 -17.90
CA THR A 15 -24.91 24.32 -16.53
C THR A 15 -25.92 23.18 -16.28
N PHE A 16 -26.89 22.99 -17.16
CA PHE A 16 -27.88 21.92 -17.01
C PHE A 16 -27.24 20.53 -17.10
N ASN A 17 -26.24 20.33 -17.96
CA ASN A 17 -25.51 19.07 -18.05
C ASN A 17 -24.68 18.83 -16.79
N GLY A 18 -24.03 19.85 -16.23
CA GLY A 18 -23.30 19.77 -14.98
C GLY A 18 -24.16 19.43 -13.76
N LEU A 19 -25.43 19.88 -13.74
CA LEU A 19 -26.38 19.49 -12.70
C LEU A 19 -26.84 18.03 -12.82
N ARG A 20 -26.92 17.49 -14.04
CA ARG A 20 -27.37 16.10 -14.29
C ARG A 20 -26.25 15.09 -14.14
N ALA A 21 -25.07 15.41 -14.61
CA ALA A 21 -23.89 14.54 -14.62
C ALA A 21 -22.64 15.34 -14.25
N PRO A 22 -22.41 15.61 -12.95
CA PRO A 22 -21.22 16.33 -12.51
C PRO A 22 -19.95 15.54 -12.89
N VAL A 23 -18.98 16.22 -13.47
CA VAL A 23 -17.67 15.65 -13.81
C VAL A 23 -16.81 15.46 -12.57
N THR A 24 -17.11 16.19 -11.49
CA THR A 24 -16.42 16.10 -10.23
C THR A 24 -16.71 14.78 -9.50
N ARG A 25 -15.66 14.15 -9.01
CA ARG A 25 -15.76 12.97 -8.15
C ARG A 25 -16.07 13.45 -6.73
N GLN A 26 -17.23 13.11 -6.21
CA GLN A 26 -17.61 13.47 -4.85
C GLN A 26 -16.99 12.49 -3.85
N TYR A 27 -16.50 13.03 -2.76
CA TYR A 27 -15.95 12.23 -1.68
C TYR A 27 -16.42 12.76 -0.31
N PRO A 28 -16.87 11.90 0.61
CA PRO A 28 -17.29 10.50 0.34
C PRO A 28 -18.46 10.50 -0.65
N ASP A 29 -18.60 9.45 -1.45
CA ASP A 29 -19.69 9.40 -2.44
C ASP A 29 -21.04 9.38 -1.73
N THR A 30 -21.68 10.54 -1.70
CA THR A 30 -22.96 10.75 -1.01
C THR A 30 -24.16 10.54 -1.92
N GLY A 31 -23.91 10.07 -3.15
CA GLY A 31 -24.97 9.93 -4.15
C GLY A 31 -25.42 11.29 -4.72
N ASN A 32 -26.20 11.23 -5.76
CA ASN A 32 -26.79 12.41 -6.41
C ASN A 32 -27.60 13.24 -5.43
N LEU A 33 -27.79 14.53 -5.71
CA LEU A 33 -28.61 15.48 -4.94
C LEU A 33 -29.99 14.95 -4.48
N MET A 34 -30.42 13.80 -4.97
CA MET A 34 -31.67 13.10 -4.68
C MET A 34 -31.55 11.97 -3.63
N GLY A 35 -30.46 11.89 -2.87
CA GLY A 35 -30.45 11.17 -1.59
C GLY A 35 -30.19 9.66 -1.62
N LYS A 36 -29.77 9.05 -2.71
CA LYS A 36 -29.24 7.68 -2.66
C LYS A 36 -27.73 7.72 -2.47
N ARG A 37 -27.26 7.23 -1.31
CA ARG A 37 -25.86 6.88 -1.13
C ARG A 37 -25.52 5.78 -2.13
N SER A 38 -24.69 6.08 -3.10
CA SER A 38 -24.03 5.08 -3.91
C SER A 38 -22.84 4.51 -3.14
N GLU A 39 -22.36 3.36 -3.55
CA GLU A 39 -21.17 2.76 -2.97
C GLU A 39 -19.97 3.73 -3.02
N PRO A 40 -19.08 3.69 -2.04
CA PRO A 40 -17.90 4.56 -2.03
C PRO A 40 -17.15 4.41 -3.35
N THR A 41 -16.77 5.54 -3.92
CA THR A 41 -16.05 5.56 -5.18
C THR A 41 -14.74 4.77 -5.05
N PRO A 42 -14.53 3.69 -5.82
CA PRO A 42 -13.33 2.90 -5.71
C PRO A 42 -12.09 3.75 -5.97
N VAL A 43 -11.06 3.50 -5.19
CA VAL A 43 -9.75 4.13 -5.38
C VAL A 43 -9.19 3.70 -6.73
N LYS A 44 -8.51 4.59 -7.45
CA LYS A 44 -7.88 4.24 -8.73
C LYS A 44 -6.71 3.30 -8.50
N ASP A 45 -6.47 2.37 -9.41
CA ASP A 45 -5.40 1.36 -9.33
C ASP A 45 -4.00 1.95 -9.09
N ARG A 46 -3.76 3.15 -9.58
CA ARG A 46 -2.48 3.87 -9.41
C ARG A 46 -2.52 4.93 -8.31
N PHE A 47 -3.46 4.84 -7.40
CA PHE A 47 -3.51 5.74 -6.26
C PHE A 47 -2.36 5.42 -5.29
N MET A 48 -1.69 6.46 -4.81
CA MET A 48 -0.58 6.36 -3.87
C MET A 48 -1.03 6.94 -2.53
N GLY A 49 -1.52 6.06 -1.66
CA GLY A 49 -1.88 6.40 -0.29
C GLY A 49 -0.70 6.25 0.68
N PHE A 50 -0.96 5.86 1.91
CA PHE A 50 0.08 5.71 2.93
C PHE A 50 1.01 4.52 2.64
N PRO A 51 2.31 4.63 2.97
CA PRO A 51 3.23 3.53 2.83
C PRO A 51 2.87 2.38 3.78
N ALA A 52 3.00 1.16 3.29
CA ALA A 52 2.73 -0.07 4.03
C ALA A 52 3.82 -1.10 3.79
N LEU A 53 3.97 -2.05 4.70
CA LEU A 53 4.95 -3.14 4.58
C LEU A 53 4.29 -4.39 4.01
N THR A 54 4.99 -5.02 3.07
CA THR A 54 4.53 -6.23 2.42
C THR A 54 4.96 -7.47 3.19
N TRP A 55 4.20 -8.52 2.99
CA TRP A 55 4.23 -9.75 3.75
C TRP A 55 4.41 -10.95 2.81
N ASP A 56 5.21 -11.93 3.23
CA ASP A 56 5.46 -13.18 2.48
C ASP A 56 4.76 -14.37 3.16
N GLY A 57 3.52 -14.20 3.53
CA GLY A 57 2.78 -15.23 4.25
C GLY A 57 1.33 -15.30 3.81
N ASP A 58 0.55 -15.98 4.63
CA ASP A 58 -0.89 -16.05 4.44
C ASP A 58 -1.53 -14.66 4.54
N LEU A 59 -2.23 -14.26 3.48
CA LEU A 59 -2.94 -12.97 3.41
C LEU A 59 -4.34 -13.05 4.04
N GLY A 60 -4.71 -14.17 4.67
CA GLY A 60 -5.99 -14.37 5.33
C GLY A 60 -6.19 -13.46 6.54
N ASP A 61 -7.45 -13.29 6.93
CA ASP A 61 -7.81 -12.53 8.12
C ASP A 61 -7.34 -13.27 9.37
N GLY A 62 -6.68 -12.55 10.29
CA GLY A 62 -6.17 -13.12 11.53
C GLY A 62 -4.82 -13.84 11.44
N ALA A 63 -4.16 -13.83 10.27
CA ALA A 63 -2.80 -14.33 10.18
C ALA A 63 -1.86 -13.56 11.12
N GLN A 64 -1.11 -14.29 11.92
CA GLN A 64 -0.15 -13.70 12.86
C GLN A 64 1.20 -13.49 12.20
N VAL A 65 1.92 -12.49 12.67
CA VAL A 65 3.33 -12.28 12.32
C VAL A 65 4.15 -13.32 13.06
N ASP A 66 4.51 -14.38 12.35
CA ASP A 66 5.42 -15.40 12.88
C ASP A 66 6.84 -15.14 12.36
N ASP A 67 7.84 -15.53 13.14
CA ASP A 67 9.23 -15.53 12.72
C ASP A 67 9.55 -16.70 11.76
N GLY A 68 8.49 -17.34 11.20
CA GLY A 68 8.57 -18.54 10.35
C GLY A 68 8.28 -18.26 8.88
N ALA A 69 9.12 -18.75 7.97
CA ALA A 69 8.78 -18.82 6.56
C ALA A 69 7.62 -19.82 6.34
N PRO A 70 6.59 -19.51 5.52
CA PRO A 70 6.49 -18.35 4.64
C PRO A 70 5.94 -17.05 5.28
N ASN A 71 5.70 -17.03 6.58
CA ASN A 71 5.04 -15.93 7.29
C ASN A 71 6.02 -14.83 7.73
N GLU A 72 6.92 -14.41 6.87
CA GLU A 72 7.90 -13.37 7.16
C GLU A 72 7.56 -12.05 6.47
N PRO A 73 7.75 -10.89 7.15
CA PRO A 73 7.80 -9.61 6.45
C PRO A 73 8.93 -9.62 5.41
N PHE A 74 8.70 -9.03 4.24
CA PHE A 74 9.78 -8.88 3.25
C PHE A 74 10.91 -7.97 3.76
N CYS A 75 10.62 -7.12 4.74
CA CYS A 75 11.56 -6.15 5.29
C CYS A 75 12.66 -6.83 6.10
N THR A 76 13.92 -6.55 5.76
CA THR A 76 15.12 -7.00 6.50
C THR A 76 15.69 -5.91 7.38
N SER A 77 15.04 -4.77 7.52
CA SER A 77 15.52 -3.60 8.26
C SER A 77 16.91 -3.10 7.80
N CYS A 78 17.16 -3.10 6.50
CA CYS A 78 18.43 -2.64 5.91
C CYS A 78 18.65 -1.12 6.00
N MET A 79 17.65 -0.37 6.44
CA MET A 79 17.65 1.08 6.69
C MET A 79 17.88 1.97 5.45
N VAL A 80 17.86 1.45 4.24
CA VAL A 80 18.05 2.25 3.04
C VAL A 80 16.92 3.27 2.88
N CYS A 81 15.67 2.84 3.03
CA CYS A 81 14.50 3.74 2.96
C CYS A 81 14.52 4.83 4.03
N ILE A 82 15.01 4.51 5.24
CA ILE A 82 15.12 5.47 6.36
C ILE A 82 16.15 6.55 6.03
N ARG A 83 17.30 6.16 5.52
CA ARG A 83 18.39 7.11 5.15
C ARG A 83 18.03 8.00 3.98
N GLN A 84 17.21 7.50 3.05
CA GLN A 84 16.76 8.25 1.88
C GLN A 84 15.50 9.09 2.15
N CYS A 85 14.87 8.91 3.31
CA CYS A 85 13.66 9.66 3.64
C CYS A 85 13.97 11.15 3.89
N PRO A 86 13.43 12.08 3.09
CA PRO A 86 13.72 13.51 3.22
C PRO A 86 13.21 14.09 4.54
N THR A 87 12.15 13.53 5.11
CA THR A 87 11.54 13.99 6.36
C THR A 87 11.95 13.17 7.57
N GLN A 88 12.75 12.12 7.38
CA GLN A 88 13.19 11.21 8.44
C GLN A 88 12.02 10.72 9.32
N CYS A 89 10.92 10.35 8.68
CA CYS A 89 9.69 9.95 9.36
C CYS A 89 9.66 8.49 9.80
N MET A 90 10.69 7.70 9.50
CA MET A 90 10.73 6.26 9.73
C MET A 90 11.84 5.88 10.71
N SER A 91 11.59 4.84 11.51
CA SER A 91 12.58 4.18 12.34
C SER A 91 12.41 2.66 12.26
N SER A 92 13.50 1.92 12.44
CA SER A 92 13.47 0.46 12.39
C SER A 92 14.58 -0.13 13.21
N VAL A 93 14.31 -1.29 13.80
CA VAL A 93 15.29 -2.14 14.48
C VAL A 93 15.31 -3.49 13.79
N MET A 94 16.49 -4.05 13.63
CA MET A 94 16.73 -5.34 13.00
C MET A 94 16.99 -6.40 14.07
N LYS A 95 16.54 -7.64 13.83
CA LYS A 95 16.91 -8.82 14.62
C LYS A 95 17.46 -9.93 13.75
N ASP A 96 18.19 -10.85 14.36
CA ASP A 96 18.60 -12.09 13.70
C ASP A 96 17.38 -12.98 13.51
N ASN A 97 17.29 -13.64 12.35
CA ASN A 97 16.23 -14.57 12.07
C ASN A 97 16.56 -15.94 12.69
N PRO A 98 15.80 -16.41 13.68
CA PRO A 98 16.06 -17.70 14.32
C PRO A 98 15.97 -18.87 13.33
N LEU A 99 15.05 -18.79 12.37
CA LEU A 99 14.82 -19.85 11.38
C LEU A 99 15.92 -19.97 10.32
N HIS A 100 16.74 -18.94 10.17
CA HIS A 100 17.93 -19.03 9.32
C HIS A 100 18.94 -20.05 9.87
N GLY A 101 19.11 -20.09 11.20
CA GLY A 101 19.95 -21.07 11.88
C GLY A 101 19.46 -22.51 11.75
N GLU A 102 18.14 -22.69 11.59
CA GLU A 102 17.49 -23.99 11.38
C GLU A 102 17.39 -24.39 9.90
N GLY A 103 17.87 -23.58 8.98
CA GLY A 103 17.80 -23.82 7.54
C GLY A 103 16.40 -23.68 6.93
N LYS A 104 15.42 -23.18 7.68
CA LYS A 104 14.02 -23.00 7.24
C LYS A 104 13.79 -21.71 6.47
N SER A 105 14.63 -20.71 6.63
CA SER A 105 14.54 -19.42 5.94
C SER A 105 15.85 -19.02 5.28
N THR A 106 15.76 -18.44 4.10
CA THR A 106 16.92 -17.88 3.38
C THR A 106 17.31 -16.49 3.91
N ARG A 107 16.43 -15.86 4.70
CA ARG A 107 16.63 -14.51 5.24
C ARG A 107 17.41 -14.56 6.53
N ARG A 108 18.60 -13.96 6.52
CA ARG A 108 19.50 -13.92 7.67
C ARG A 108 19.05 -12.92 8.73
N LYS A 109 18.46 -11.82 8.30
CA LYS A 109 18.00 -10.71 9.16
C LYS A 109 16.54 -10.42 8.84
N ILE A 110 15.78 -10.10 9.86
CA ILE A 110 14.38 -9.68 9.76
C ILE A 110 14.17 -8.39 10.56
N VAL A 111 13.08 -7.71 10.26
CA VAL A 111 12.64 -6.53 11.00
C VAL A 111 12.10 -6.96 12.36
N ASP A 112 12.54 -6.29 13.43
CA ASP A 112 11.99 -6.44 14.76
C ASP A 112 10.92 -5.39 15.04
N THR A 113 11.29 -4.12 14.86
CA THR A 113 10.37 -3.00 14.97
C THR A 113 10.49 -2.12 13.73
N PHE A 114 9.37 -1.58 13.29
CA PHE A 114 9.31 -0.59 12.23
C PHE A 114 8.18 0.39 12.56
N GLU A 115 8.50 1.66 12.50
CA GLU A 115 7.54 2.73 12.77
C GLU A 115 7.62 3.80 11.70
N ILE A 116 6.45 4.29 11.29
CA ILE A 116 6.33 5.47 10.42
C ILE A 116 5.52 6.54 11.14
N ASN A 117 6.06 7.74 11.22
CA ASN A 117 5.31 8.90 11.66
C ASN A 117 4.62 9.54 10.44
N LEU A 118 3.32 9.26 10.28
CA LEU A 118 2.54 9.71 9.13
C LEU A 118 2.36 11.23 9.10
N ASN A 119 2.39 11.91 10.25
CA ASN A 119 2.36 13.38 10.31
C ASN A 119 3.56 14.06 9.65
N ARG A 120 4.67 13.33 9.51
CA ARG A 120 5.88 13.83 8.83
C ARG A 120 6.00 13.30 7.41
N CYS A 121 5.28 12.26 7.06
CA CYS A 121 5.36 11.64 5.74
C CYS A 121 4.75 12.57 4.69
N ILE A 122 5.51 12.88 3.65
CA ILE A 122 5.06 13.69 2.50
C ILE A 122 4.57 12.84 1.33
N LEU A 123 4.41 11.54 1.50
CA LEU A 123 3.93 10.58 0.49
C LEU A 123 4.71 10.64 -0.83
N CYS A 124 6.02 10.89 -0.77
CA CYS A 124 6.86 11.06 -1.96
C CYS A 124 7.21 9.75 -2.69
N GLY A 125 7.01 8.58 -2.07
CA GLY A 125 7.28 7.26 -2.66
C GLY A 125 8.76 6.86 -2.76
N ILE A 126 9.71 7.70 -2.40
CA ILE A 126 11.15 7.38 -2.48
C ILE A 126 11.50 6.10 -1.74
N CYS A 127 10.87 5.84 -0.58
CA CYS A 127 11.10 4.63 0.21
C CYS A 127 10.75 3.35 -0.56
N VAL A 128 9.77 3.41 -1.44
CA VAL A 128 9.38 2.27 -2.31
C VAL A 128 10.41 2.06 -3.40
N GLU A 129 10.83 3.13 -4.06
CA GLU A 129 11.78 3.05 -5.18
C GLU A 129 13.17 2.55 -4.76
N VAL A 130 13.61 2.90 -3.54
CA VAL A 130 14.94 2.50 -3.03
C VAL A 130 14.94 1.14 -2.31
N CYS A 131 13.81 0.48 -2.19
CA CYS A 131 13.71 -0.78 -1.48
C CYS A 131 14.17 -1.96 -2.36
N ASN A 132 15.30 -2.56 -2.01
CA ASN A 132 15.84 -3.71 -2.74
C ASN A 132 15.06 -5.01 -2.52
N PHE A 133 14.13 -5.04 -1.57
CA PHE A 133 13.40 -6.24 -1.16
C PHE A 133 11.92 -6.17 -1.50
N ASP A 134 11.46 -5.12 -2.18
CA ASP A 134 10.04 -4.85 -2.45
C ASP A 134 9.18 -4.90 -1.17
N ALA A 135 9.80 -4.55 -0.04
CA ALA A 135 9.22 -4.71 1.29
C ALA A 135 8.28 -3.58 1.69
N ILE A 136 8.24 -2.50 0.93
CA ILE A 136 7.40 -1.34 1.18
C ILE A 136 6.69 -0.93 -0.09
N VAL A 137 5.41 -0.62 0.02
CA VAL A 137 4.54 -0.21 -1.09
C VAL A 137 3.74 1.02 -0.69
N MET A 138 3.25 1.77 -1.68
CA MET A 138 2.23 2.79 -1.44
C MET A 138 0.86 2.11 -1.52
N SER A 139 0.16 2.06 -0.40
CA SER A 139 -1.15 1.42 -0.30
C SER A 139 -2.27 2.28 -0.87
N HIS A 140 -3.49 1.76 -0.87
CA HIS A 140 -4.70 2.53 -1.19
C HIS A 140 -5.31 3.21 0.04
N GLU A 141 -4.72 3.00 1.23
CA GLU A 141 -5.23 3.61 2.46
C GLU A 141 -4.90 5.11 2.50
N HIS A 142 -5.89 5.93 2.82
CA HIS A 142 -5.76 7.38 2.88
C HIS A 142 -6.56 8.03 4.00
N GLU A 143 -7.40 7.26 4.68
CA GLU A 143 -8.23 7.72 5.79
C GLU A 143 -7.67 7.24 7.12
N MET A 144 -6.64 7.93 7.63
CA MET A 144 -5.98 7.57 8.88
C MET A 144 -6.04 8.74 9.88
N SER A 145 -7.24 9.30 10.08
CA SER A 145 -7.43 10.36 11.06
C SER A 145 -7.40 9.80 12.49
N THR A 146 -6.76 10.51 13.41
CA THR A 146 -6.67 10.16 14.82
C THR A 146 -7.17 11.30 15.71
N PHE A 147 -7.65 10.96 16.91
CA PHE A 147 -8.09 11.94 17.89
C PHE A 147 -6.93 12.62 18.64
N THR A 148 -5.74 12.06 18.57
CA THR A 148 -4.57 12.55 19.29
C THR A 148 -3.48 12.97 18.33
N ARG A 149 -2.77 14.06 18.65
CA ARG A 149 -1.69 14.62 17.83
C ARG A 149 -0.50 13.67 17.62
N ASN A 150 -0.30 12.69 18.51
CA ASN A 150 0.78 11.71 18.45
C ASN A 150 0.32 10.31 18.02
N GLY A 151 -0.98 10.15 17.68
CA GLY A 151 -1.58 8.87 17.30
C GLY A 151 -1.21 8.38 15.89
N ASP A 152 -0.47 9.18 15.13
CA ASP A 152 -0.15 8.87 13.73
C ASP A 152 1.21 8.16 13.57
N ARG A 153 1.73 7.58 14.64
CA ARG A 153 2.82 6.61 14.57
C ARG A 153 2.22 5.25 14.32
N VAL A 154 2.47 4.74 13.14
CA VAL A 154 2.03 3.41 12.73
C VAL A 154 3.17 2.45 12.92
N ASP A 155 2.93 1.43 13.70
CA ASP A 155 3.90 0.38 14.05
C ASP A 155 3.91 -0.76 13.02
N LEU A 156 4.84 -1.70 13.19
CA LEU A 156 5.04 -2.84 12.30
C LEU A 156 3.75 -3.68 12.10
N PRO A 157 2.99 -4.08 13.13
CA PRO A 157 1.77 -4.84 12.94
C PRO A 157 0.73 -4.12 12.09
N ALA A 158 0.51 -2.83 12.36
CA ALA A 158 -0.46 -2.03 11.61
C ALA A 158 0.00 -1.81 10.15
N LEU A 159 1.30 -1.59 9.91
CA LEU A 159 1.85 -1.46 8.56
C LEU A 159 1.71 -2.75 7.75
N LEU A 160 1.88 -3.91 8.39
CA LEU A 160 1.69 -5.21 7.75
C LEU A 160 0.20 -5.47 7.47
N GLU A 161 -0.70 -5.06 8.34
CA GLU A 161 -2.15 -5.19 8.12
C GLU A 161 -2.59 -4.38 6.89
N ILE A 162 -2.15 -3.12 6.80
CA ILE A 162 -2.42 -2.27 5.63
C ILE A 162 -1.81 -2.90 4.37
N GLY A 163 -0.59 -3.43 4.46
CA GLY A 163 0.08 -4.10 3.37
C GLY A 163 -0.63 -5.36 2.90
N ARG A 164 -1.09 -6.21 3.81
CA ARG A 164 -1.89 -7.41 3.48
C ARG A 164 -3.20 -7.05 2.78
N LYS A 165 -3.89 -6.03 3.27
CA LYS A 165 -5.10 -5.52 2.63
C LYS A 165 -4.81 -5.09 1.19
N PHE A 166 -3.76 -4.31 0.98
CA PHE A 166 -3.33 -3.87 -0.35
C PHE A 166 -2.95 -5.04 -1.26
N GLN A 167 -2.19 -6.03 -0.74
CA GLN A 167 -1.78 -7.21 -1.51
C GLN A 167 -2.98 -8.04 -1.97
N ARG A 168 -4.01 -8.19 -1.13
CA ARG A 168 -5.27 -8.90 -1.47
C ARG A 168 -6.08 -8.16 -2.52
N GLU A 169 -6.21 -6.83 -2.37
CA GLU A 169 -7.04 -6.01 -3.25
C GLU A 169 -6.44 -5.86 -4.66
N THR A 170 -5.13 -5.91 -4.77
CA THR A 170 -4.41 -5.63 -6.02
C THR A 170 -3.76 -6.85 -6.66
N ASP A 171 -3.88 -8.05 -6.05
CA ASP A 171 -3.13 -9.25 -6.45
C ASP A 171 -1.63 -8.95 -6.62
N TRP A 172 -1.11 -8.13 -5.71
CA TRP A 172 0.24 -7.60 -5.81
C TRP A 172 1.31 -8.70 -5.73
N ILE A 173 2.19 -8.72 -6.71
CA ILE A 173 3.35 -9.61 -6.74
C ILE A 173 4.62 -8.76 -6.67
N PRO A 174 5.60 -9.10 -5.82
CA PRO A 174 6.87 -8.38 -5.75
C PRO A 174 7.53 -8.29 -7.13
N PRO A 175 8.05 -7.14 -7.56
CA PRO A 175 8.77 -7.00 -8.82
C PRO A 175 9.88 -8.04 -9.00
N THR A 176 10.60 -8.35 -7.93
CA THR A 176 11.65 -9.40 -7.93
C THR A 176 11.14 -10.82 -8.24
N LYS A 177 9.84 -11.07 -8.07
CA LYS A 177 9.19 -12.36 -8.38
C LYS A 177 8.45 -12.34 -9.73
N ARG A 178 8.14 -11.18 -10.31
CA ARG A 178 7.40 -11.06 -11.58
C ARG A 178 8.11 -11.74 -12.72
N ASP A 179 9.40 -11.52 -12.87
CA ASP A 179 10.23 -12.12 -13.92
C ASP A 179 10.24 -13.67 -13.87
N ARG A 180 10.06 -14.26 -12.69
CA ARG A 180 9.98 -15.72 -12.52
C ARG A 180 8.61 -16.24 -12.92
N VAL A 181 7.55 -15.54 -12.56
CA VAL A 181 6.18 -15.88 -12.92
C VAL A 181 5.99 -15.80 -14.45
N GLU A 182 6.50 -14.74 -15.09
CA GLU A 182 6.44 -14.56 -16.54
C GLU A 182 7.24 -15.63 -17.29
N LYS A 183 8.32 -16.14 -16.69
CA LYS A 183 9.12 -17.26 -17.26
C LYS A 183 8.55 -18.65 -16.98
N GLY A 184 7.40 -18.76 -16.30
CA GLY A 184 6.76 -20.05 -15.98
C GLY A 184 7.49 -20.89 -14.94
N GLU A 185 8.45 -20.30 -14.21
CA GLU A 185 9.13 -20.95 -13.10
C GLU A 185 8.24 -20.87 -11.85
N THR A 186 7.17 -21.68 -11.84
CA THR A 186 6.33 -21.85 -10.65
C THR A 186 7.07 -22.66 -9.59
N HIS A 187 6.76 -22.36 -8.33
CA HIS A 187 7.36 -22.85 -7.09
C HIS A 187 7.23 -24.39 -6.86
N GLU A 188 7.53 -25.21 -7.85
CA GLU A 188 7.44 -26.70 -7.73
C GLU A 188 8.75 -27.41 -7.38
N THR A 189 9.80 -26.72 -6.97
CA THR A 189 11.11 -27.34 -6.73
C THR A 189 11.68 -27.16 -5.33
N ALA A 190 10.84 -27.10 -4.29
CA ALA A 190 11.33 -27.14 -2.91
C ALA A 190 11.12 -28.49 -2.20
N GLU A 191 10.46 -29.47 -2.80
CA GLU A 191 10.19 -30.78 -2.17
C GLU A 191 10.92 -31.99 -2.78
N ALA A 192 11.79 -31.80 -3.74
CA ALA A 192 12.51 -32.94 -4.40
C ALA A 192 14.01 -32.92 -4.08
N GLY A 193 14.37 -32.95 -2.78
CA GLY A 193 15.77 -32.89 -2.35
C GLY A 193 16.08 -33.60 -1.04
N SER A 194 15.24 -34.57 -0.60
CA SER A 194 15.61 -35.45 0.52
C SER A 194 15.18 -36.86 0.23
N SER A 195 16.05 -37.59 -0.46
CA SER A 195 16.08 -39.05 -0.50
C SER A 195 17.50 -39.51 -0.24
#